data_f3c890caff555d73834ae581726e876f
#
_entry.id   f3c890caff555d73834ae581726e876f
#
_cell.length_a   1.000
_cell.length_b   1.000
_cell.length_c   1.000
_cell.angle_alpha   90.00
_cell.angle_beta   90.00
_cell.angle_gamma   90.00
#
_symmetry.space_group_name_H-M   'P 1'
#
loop_
_entity.id
_entity.type
_entity.pdbx_description
1 polymer ?
#
loop_
_entity_poly.entity_id
_entity_poly.type
_entity_poly.pdbx_seq_one_letter_code
_entity_poly.pdbx_strand_id
1 'polypeptide(L)'
;MHVMGSQQENNNPGRVSEQESSCIREDNLSTLETELLHPFSQKIDQFSAREIVELMNQVDADVIQAVGDQVDEIAAAIEVIKDRFHQGGRLIYVGAGTSGRLGVLDAAECPPTFSTAPEMVRAVIAGGSQALVQAVEGVEDRPEQGAFDLGQLAISQTDVVVGIASSGRTPYCIGAIKKARDCGAYTIGLVCNRST
;
A
#
# COMPACT_ATOMS: atom_id res chain seq x y z
N MET A 1 26.76 -45.18 37.67
CA MET A 1 26.56 -46.62 37.57
C MET A 1 25.18 -46.87 36.99
N HIS A 2 25.08 -47.62 35.85
CA HIS A 2 23.95 -47.97 35.00
C HIS A 2 23.58 -46.92 33.93
N VAL A 3 23.92 -47.02 32.72
CA VAL A 3 23.96 -47.90 31.52
C VAL A 3 22.58 -48.31 30.98
N MET A 4 22.39 -47.96 29.69
CA MET A 4 21.53 -48.50 28.64
C MET A 4 20.09 -47.98 28.60
N GLY A 5 19.51 -47.70 27.45
CA GLY A 5 19.72 -48.21 26.12
C GLY A 5 19.01 -47.39 25.04
N SER A 6 19.57 -47.55 23.87
CA SER A 6 19.12 -47.05 22.56
C SER A 6 17.77 -47.62 22.13
N GLN A 7 16.88 -46.75 21.60
CA GLN A 7 15.94 -47.19 20.59
C GLN A 7 15.85 -46.11 19.49
N GLN A 8 16.18 -46.56 18.28
CA GLN A 8 15.95 -45.86 17.03
C GLN A 8 14.46 -45.86 16.75
N GLU A 9 13.88 -44.67 16.57
CA GLU A 9 12.58 -44.56 15.91
C GLU A 9 12.76 -43.93 14.54
N ASN A 10 12.32 -44.66 13.55
CA ASN A 10 12.20 -44.32 12.14
C ASN A 10 11.38 -43.04 11.96
N ASN A 11 11.99 -41.98 11.47
CA ASN A 11 11.30 -40.81 10.96
C ASN A 11 11.06 -40.97 9.46
N ASN A 12 9.82 -41.29 9.12
CA ASN A 12 9.29 -41.27 7.77
C ASN A 12 8.94 -39.83 7.35
N PRO A 13 9.56 -39.20 6.34
CA PRO A 13 9.20 -37.88 5.87
C PRO A 13 8.08 -37.98 4.82
N GLY A 14 6.84 -37.83 5.23
CA GLY A 14 5.74 -37.86 4.30
C GLY A 14 4.41 -37.50 4.88
N ARG A 15 4.18 -36.22 5.06
CA ARG A 15 2.88 -35.50 4.94
C ARG A 15 3.03 -34.10 5.50
N VAL A 16 3.48 -33.18 4.66
CA VAL A 16 3.22 -31.77 4.88
C VAL A 16 1.74 -31.59 4.58
N SER A 17 0.96 -31.32 5.62
CA SER A 17 -0.48 -31.08 5.53
C SER A 17 -0.74 -29.79 4.77
N GLU A 18 -1.53 -29.87 3.71
CA GLU A 18 -2.08 -28.78 2.89
C GLU A 18 -3.09 -27.90 3.67
N GLN A 19 -2.83 -27.58 4.93
CA GLN A 19 -3.76 -26.85 5.79
C GLN A 19 -3.27 -25.50 6.27
N GLU A 20 -2.18 -24.94 5.74
CA GLU A 20 -1.72 -23.59 6.11
C GLU A 20 -1.93 -22.52 5.04
N SER A 21 -2.68 -22.75 3.98
CA SER A 21 -2.90 -21.77 2.91
C SER A 21 -4.31 -21.12 2.89
N SER A 22 -5.04 -21.11 3.99
CA SER A 22 -6.35 -20.43 4.02
C SER A 22 -6.64 -19.68 5.32
N CYS A 23 -5.75 -18.79 5.71
CA CYS A 23 -6.08 -17.78 6.71
C CYS A 23 -5.94 -16.37 6.12
N ILE A 24 -6.46 -16.15 4.91
CA ILE A 24 -7.02 -14.87 4.55
C ILE A 24 -8.38 -14.90 5.23
N ARG A 25 -8.50 -14.22 6.39
CA ARG A 25 -9.80 -13.95 6.97
C ARG A 25 -10.65 -13.36 5.86
N GLU A 26 -11.82 -13.94 5.60
CA GLU A 26 -12.95 -13.27 4.94
C GLU A 26 -13.37 -12.13 5.87
N ASP A 27 -12.52 -11.13 6.02
CA ASP A 27 -12.83 -9.92 6.73
C ASP A 27 -13.96 -9.26 5.97
N ASN A 28 -15.06 -9.10 6.64
CA ASN A 28 -16.31 -8.57 6.10
C ASN A 28 -16.05 -7.18 5.48
N LEU A 29 -15.85 -7.12 4.17
CA LEU A 29 -15.55 -5.88 3.43
C LEU A 29 -16.59 -4.78 3.73
N SER A 30 -17.84 -5.16 4.03
CA SER A 30 -18.90 -4.23 4.37
C SER A 30 -18.69 -3.42 5.65
N THR A 31 -17.67 -3.75 6.45
CA THR A 31 -17.32 -2.99 7.67
C THR A 31 -16.24 -1.95 7.45
N LEU A 32 -15.63 -1.91 6.26
CA LEU A 32 -14.61 -0.90 5.94
C LEU A 32 -15.26 0.48 5.79
N GLU A 33 -14.64 1.50 6.36
CA GLU A 33 -15.11 2.89 6.22
C GLU A 33 -15.23 3.32 4.75
N THR A 34 -14.36 2.81 3.86
CA THR A 34 -14.38 3.07 2.41
C THR A 34 -15.55 2.40 1.67
N GLU A 35 -16.23 1.43 2.29
CA GLU A 35 -17.37 0.72 1.71
C GLU A 35 -18.70 1.18 2.32
N LEU A 36 -18.66 2.05 3.33
CA LEU A 36 -19.88 2.57 3.95
C LEU A 36 -20.56 3.60 3.05
N LEU A 37 -21.89 3.51 2.97
CA LEU A 37 -22.68 4.53 2.30
C LEU A 37 -22.67 5.82 3.13
N HIS A 38 -22.31 6.92 2.49
CA HIS A 38 -22.40 8.23 3.13
C HIS A 38 -23.86 8.59 3.41
N PRO A 39 -24.23 9.02 4.64
CA PRO A 39 -25.64 9.24 5.02
C PRO A 39 -26.41 10.15 4.08
N PHE A 40 -25.74 11.14 3.50
CA PHE A 40 -26.37 12.10 2.58
C PHE A 40 -26.45 11.61 1.12
N SER A 41 -25.81 10.48 0.77
CA SER A 41 -25.77 10.00 -0.61
C SER A 41 -27.00 9.19 -1.03
N GLN A 42 -27.89 8.80 -0.09
CA GLN A 42 -29.02 7.90 -0.37
C GLN A 42 -30.02 8.42 -1.39
N LYS A 43 -30.09 9.73 -1.61
CA LYS A 43 -31.00 10.39 -2.55
C LYS A 43 -30.27 11.30 -3.53
N ILE A 44 -28.99 11.06 -3.76
CA ILE A 44 -28.14 11.93 -4.60
C ILE A 44 -28.64 12.00 -6.05
N ASP A 45 -29.32 10.95 -6.52
CA ASP A 45 -29.98 10.85 -7.83
C ASP A 45 -31.17 11.80 -7.98
N GLN A 46 -31.73 12.30 -6.88
CA GLN A 46 -32.85 13.24 -6.84
C GLN A 46 -32.40 14.70 -6.68
N PHE A 47 -31.12 14.93 -6.45
CA PHE A 47 -30.55 16.26 -6.23
C PHE A 47 -30.34 17.00 -7.55
N SER A 48 -30.53 18.31 -7.53
CA SER A 48 -30.06 19.18 -8.61
C SER A 48 -28.52 19.20 -8.65
N ALA A 49 -27.95 19.56 -9.79
CA ALA A 49 -26.51 19.71 -9.92
C ALA A 49 -25.89 20.64 -8.85
N ARG A 50 -26.62 21.70 -8.48
CA ARG A 50 -26.19 22.64 -7.43
C ARG A 50 -26.13 21.95 -6.07
N GLU A 51 -27.15 21.21 -5.70
CA GLU A 51 -27.21 20.49 -4.41
C GLU A 51 -26.11 19.42 -4.32
N ILE A 52 -25.80 18.73 -5.43
CA ILE A 52 -24.68 17.78 -5.48
C ILE A 52 -23.35 18.48 -5.21
N VAL A 53 -23.08 19.58 -5.87
CA VAL A 53 -21.83 20.36 -5.69
C VAL A 53 -21.72 20.90 -4.27
N GLU A 54 -22.81 21.44 -3.71
CA GLU A 54 -22.83 21.94 -2.33
C GLU A 54 -22.60 20.81 -1.32
N LEU A 55 -23.21 19.63 -1.52
CA LEU A 55 -23.00 18.46 -0.68
C LEU A 55 -21.56 17.96 -0.75
N MET A 56 -20.98 17.81 -1.95
CA MET A 56 -19.61 17.36 -2.13
C MET A 56 -18.61 18.33 -1.45
N ASN A 57 -18.79 19.63 -1.65
CA ASN A 57 -17.94 20.65 -1.02
C ASN A 57 -18.04 20.63 0.52
N GLN A 58 -19.22 20.35 1.05
CA GLN A 58 -19.42 20.21 2.49
C GLN A 58 -18.69 18.98 3.04
N VAL A 59 -18.78 17.83 2.35
CA VAL A 59 -18.12 16.58 2.75
C VAL A 59 -16.60 16.67 2.61
N ASP A 60 -16.10 17.40 1.58
CA ASP A 60 -14.67 17.63 1.40
C ASP A 60 -14.02 18.37 2.60
N ALA A 61 -14.78 19.13 3.36
CA ALA A 61 -14.28 19.78 4.58
C ALA A 61 -13.84 18.75 5.65
N ASP A 62 -14.45 17.57 5.70
CA ASP A 62 -14.10 16.51 6.64
C ASP A 62 -12.72 15.92 6.35
N VAL A 63 -12.27 15.96 5.08
CA VAL A 63 -10.95 15.49 4.66
C VAL A 63 -9.84 16.30 5.32
N ILE A 64 -10.01 17.62 5.43
CA ILE A 64 -9.04 18.51 6.07
C ILE A 64 -8.86 18.11 7.54
N GLN A 65 -9.96 17.83 8.23
CA GLN A 65 -9.91 17.40 9.62
C GLN A 65 -9.26 16.03 9.75
N ALA A 66 -9.62 15.07 8.89
CA ALA A 66 -9.05 13.72 8.90
C ALA A 66 -7.53 13.73 8.69
N VAL A 67 -7.02 14.57 7.79
CA VAL A 67 -5.57 14.77 7.60
C VAL A 67 -4.96 15.48 8.81
N GLY A 68 -5.65 16.46 9.38
CA GLY A 68 -5.22 17.17 10.59
C GLY A 68 -5.05 16.26 11.79
N ASP A 69 -5.90 15.24 11.92
CA ASP A 69 -5.82 14.23 12.98
C ASP A 69 -4.60 13.29 12.84
N GLN A 70 -3.90 13.31 11.69
CA GLN A 70 -2.73 12.46 11.39
C GLN A 70 -1.42 13.27 11.31
N VAL A 71 -1.39 14.49 11.82
CA VAL A 71 -0.20 15.37 11.71
C VAL A 71 1.05 14.74 12.30
N ASP A 72 0.94 14.08 13.43
CA ASP A 72 2.10 13.47 14.11
C ASP A 72 2.67 12.29 13.29
N GLU A 73 1.81 11.44 12.74
CA GLU A 73 2.20 10.31 11.88
C GLU A 73 2.81 10.78 10.56
N ILE A 74 2.23 11.83 9.96
CA ILE A 74 2.77 12.44 8.74
C ILE A 74 4.13 13.06 9.02
N ALA A 75 4.28 13.79 10.12
CA ALA A 75 5.56 14.39 10.51
C ALA A 75 6.63 13.32 10.74
N ALA A 76 6.29 12.23 11.45
CA ALA A 76 7.20 11.12 11.66
C ALA A 76 7.64 10.45 10.35
N ALA A 77 6.70 10.27 9.40
CA ALA A 77 7.01 9.75 8.07
C ALA A 77 7.99 10.65 7.30
N ILE A 78 7.76 11.97 7.33
CA ILE A 78 8.64 12.96 6.68
C ILE A 78 10.05 12.92 7.27
N GLU A 79 10.20 12.84 8.60
CA GLU A 79 11.50 12.75 9.24
C GLU A 79 12.27 11.50 8.81
N VAL A 80 11.59 10.33 8.75
CA VAL A 80 12.22 9.11 8.27
C VAL A 80 12.64 9.23 6.80
N ILE A 81 11.79 9.76 5.93
CA ILE A 81 12.11 9.95 4.50
C ILE A 81 13.34 10.87 4.36
N LYS A 82 13.36 12.00 5.07
CA LYS A 82 14.49 12.94 5.10
C LYS A 82 15.78 12.24 5.50
N ASP A 83 15.76 11.46 6.58
CA ASP A 83 16.94 10.76 7.07
C ASP A 83 17.45 9.70 6.08
N ARG A 84 16.54 9.02 5.39
CA ARG A 84 16.92 8.07 4.32
C ARG A 84 17.52 8.77 3.10
N PHE A 85 16.97 9.92 2.70
CA PHE A 85 17.56 10.74 1.64
C PHE A 85 19.00 11.17 1.96
N HIS A 86 19.29 11.58 3.20
CA HIS A 86 20.65 11.90 3.64
C HIS A 86 21.61 10.69 3.59
N GLN A 87 21.08 9.47 3.66
CA GLN A 87 21.84 8.22 3.52
C GLN A 87 21.97 7.75 2.06
N GLY A 88 21.50 8.54 1.09
CA GLY A 88 21.47 8.19 -0.33
C GLY A 88 20.35 7.22 -0.71
N GLY A 89 19.36 7.04 0.15
CA GLY A 89 18.16 6.23 -0.11
C GLY A 89 17.15 6.95 -0.99
N ARG A 90 16.08 6.25 -1.34
CA ARG A 90 15.02 6.69 -2.25
C ARG A 90 13.66 6.60 -1.58
N LEU A 91 12.72 7.41 -2.06
CA LEU A 91 11.29 7.26 -1.80
C LEU A 91 10.64 6.52 -2.97
N ILE A 92 9.93 5.43 -2.70
CA ILE A 92 9.26 4.64 -3.72
C ILE A 92 7.79 4.48 -3.38
N TYR A 93 6.92 5.02 -4.22
CA TYR A 93 5.48 4.82 -4.12
C TYR A 93 5.07 3.52 -4.80
N VAL A 94 4.10 2.81 -4.22
CA VAL A 94 3.50 1.62 -4.80
C VAL A 94 1.98 1.72 -4.68
N GLY A 95 1.27 1.53 -5.79
CA GLY A 95 -0.18 1.61 -5.81
C GLY A 95 -0.82 0.94 -7.01
N ALA A 96 -2.14 0.80 -6.98
CA ALA A 96 -2.94 0.37 -8.12
C ALA A 96 -3.97 1.45 -8.47
N GLY A 97 -4.41 1.49 -9.72
CA GLY A 97 -5.42 2.43 -10.20
C GLY A 97 -5.07 3.89 -9.89
N THR A 98 -6.02 4.63 -9.31
CA THR A 98 -5.85 6.05 -8.95
C THR A 98 -4.74 6.24 -7.92
N SER A 99 -4.64 5.38 -6.91
CA SER A 99 -3.59 5.43 -5.89
C SER A 99 -2.19 5.33 -6.51
N GLY A 100 -1.99 4.41 -7.46
CA GLY A 100 -0.74 4.28 -8.19
C GLY A 100 -0.43 5.49 -9.07
N ARG A 101 -1.45 6.07 -9.73
CA ARG A 101 -1.29 7.29 -10.54
C ARG A 101 -0.88 8.50 -9.71
N LEU A 102 -1.42 8.66 -8.50
CA LEU A 102 -1.01 9.73 -7.57
C LEU A 102 0.47 9.61 -7.21
N GLY A 103 0.95 8.39 -6.91
CA GLY A 103 2.37 8.15 -6.65
C GLY A 103 3.26 8.47 -7.85
N VAL A 104 2.81 8.11 -9.08
CA VAL A 104 3.56 8.43 -10.31
C VAL A 104 3.56 9.94 -10.57
N LEU A 105 2.44 10.61 -10.33
CA LEU A 105 2.34 12.07 -10.49
C LEU A 105 3.35 12.78 -9.59
N ASP A 106 3.36 12.48 -8.30
CA ASP A 106 4.29 13.08 -7.35
C ASP A 106 5.76 12.81 -7.74
N ALA A 107 6.09 11.55 -8.08
CA ALA A 107 7.43 11.17 -8.49
C ALA A 107 7.89 11.92 -9.78
N ALA A 108 6.97 12.17 -10.72
CA ALA A 108 7.25 12.89 -11.95
C ALA A 108 7.45 14.40 -11.73
N GLU A 109 6.77 14.97 -10.74
CA GLU A 109 6.84 16.41 -10.44
C GLU A 109 8.03 16.78 -9.54
N CYS A 110 8.63 15.85 -8.82
CA CYS A 110 9.77 16.13 -7.96
C CYS A 110 11.00 16.73 -8.70
N PRO A 111 11.44 16.20 -9.86
CA PRO A 111 12.59 16.77 -10.58
C PRO A 111 12.37 18.21 -11.06
N PRO A 112 11.28 18.57 -11.74
CA PRO A 112 11.07 19.95 -12.21
C PRO A 112 10.79 20.94 -11.06
N THR A 113 10.17 20.48 -9.97
CA THR A 113 9.76 21.35 -8.86
C THR A 113 10.89 21.59 -7.86
N PHE A 114 11.64 20.53 -7.53
CA PHE A 114 12.67 20.56 -6.48
C PHE A 114 14.08 20.33 -7.00
N SER A 115 14.27 20.18 -8.30
CA SER A 115 15.57 19.87 -8.93
C SER A 115 16.20 18.58 -8.39
N THR A 116 15.39 17.60 -8.02
CA THR A 116 15.87 16.30 -7.55
C THR A 116 16.38 15.43 -8.70
N ALA A 117 17.27 14.49 -8.41
CA ALA A 117 17.59 13.42 -9.34
C ALA A 117 16.32 12.58 -9.62
N PRO A 118 16.06 12.14 -10.85
CA PRO A 118 14.86 11.34 -11.20
C PRO A 118 14.76 10.02 -10.43
N GLU A 119 15.90 9.51 -9.95
CA GLU A 119 15.96 8.26 -9.19
C GLU A 119 15.58 8.42 -7.71
N MET A 120 15.58 9.65 -7.19
CA MET A 120 15.37 9.93 -5.77
C MET A 120 13.94 9.63 -5.33
N VAL A 121 12.97 9.96 -6.17
CA VAL A 121 11.54 9.62 -5.95
C VAL A 121 11.06 8.80 -7.14
N ARG A 122 10.55 7.61 -6.86
CA ARG A 122 10.10 6.64 -7.87
C ARG A 122 8.69 6.17 -7.56
N ALA A 123 8.03 5.62 -8.57
CA ALA A 123 6.74 4.98 -8.37
C ALA A 123 6.64 3.67 -9.16
N VAL A 124 5.87 2.74 -8.60
CA VAL A 124 5.50 1.46 -9.20
C VAL A 124 3.98 1.38 -9.19
N ILE A 125 3.38 1.16 -10.34
CA ILE A 125 1.92 1.07 -10.50
C ILE A 125 1.55 -0.30 -11.08
N ALA A 126 0.52 -0.93 -10.52
CA ALA A 126 -0.02 -2.17 -11.05
C ALA A 126 -0.47 -1.99 -12.52
N GLY A 127 -0.01 -2.89 -13.41
CA GLY A 127 -0.23 -2.79 -14.84
C GLY A 127 0.75 -1.88 -15.60
N GLY A 128 1.75 -1.30 -14.90
CA GLY A 128 2.85 -0.54 -15.50
C GLY A 128 2.40 0.72 -16.22
N SER A 129 3.19 1.16 -17.23
CA SER A 129 2.95 2.42 -17.96
C SER A 129 1.58 2.49 -18.66
N GLN A 130 1.01 1.37 -19.07
CA GLN A 130 -0.32 1.33 -19.67
C GLN A 130 -1.39 1.79 -18.69
N ALA A 131 -1.25 1.41 -17.42
CA ALA A 131 -2.20 1.77 -16.36
C ALA A 131 -2.23 3.27 -16.03
N LEU A 132 -1.28 4.06 -16.53
CA LEU A 132 -1.29 5.52 -16.36
C LEU A 132 -2.42 6.19 -17.16
N VAL A 133 -2.72 5.65 -18.34
CA VAL A 133 -3.66 6.27 -19.32
C VAL A 133 -4.92 5.44 -19.56
N GLN A 134 -4.93 4.19 -19.14
CA GLN A 134 -6.05 3.25 -19.32
C GLN A 134 -6.34 2.50 -18.03
N ALA A 135 -7.58 2.04 -17.86
CA ALA A 135 -7.90 1.05 -16.82
C ALA A 135 -7.36 -0.32 -17.25
N VAL A 136 -6.67 -0.99 -16.34
CA VAL A 136 -6.18 -2.38 -16.52
C VAL A 136 -6.75 -3.19 -15.35
N GLU A 137 -7.76 -3.99 -15.66
CA GLU A 137 -8.49 -4.75 -14.65
C GLU A 137 -7.71 -5.99 -14.15
N GLY A 138 -7.89 -6.35 -12.89
CA GLY A 138 -7.36 -7.59 -12.28
C GLY A 138 -5.84 -7.56 -12.03
N VAL A 139 -5.17 -6.44 -12.21
CA VAL A 139 -3.73 -6.31 -11.92
C VAL A 139 -3.47 -6.02 -10.45
N GLU A 140 -4.43 -5.43 -9.76
CA GLU A 140 -4.40 -5.11 -8.34
C GLU A 140 -4.47 -6.33 -7.43
N ASP A 141 -4.99 -7.46 -7.93
CA ASP A 141 -5.21 -8.70 -7.17
C ASP A 141 -3.98 -9.62 -7.13
N ARG A 142 -2.85 -9.19 -7.68
CA ARG A 142 -1.64 -10.00 -7.84
C ARG A 142 -0.51 -9.57 -6.91
N PRO A 143 -0.42 -10.12 -5.68
CA PRO A 143 0.64 -9.73 -4.74
C PRO A 143 2.05 -10.11 -5.22
N GLU A 144 2.19 -11.24 -5.93
CA GLU A 144 3.46 -11.67 -6.51
C GLU A 144 3.96 -10.69 -7.58
N GLN A 145 3.05 -10.08 -8.34
CA GLN A 145 3.42 -9.06 -9.32
C GLN A 145 3.90 -7.77 -8.64
N GLY A 146 3.25 -7.36 -7.55
CA GLY A 146 3.70 -6.22 -6.74
C GLY A 146 5.11 -6.43 -6.17
N ALA A 147 5.38 -7.62 -5.64
CA ALA A 147 6.70 -8.00 -5.16
C ALA A 147 7.75 -8.04 -6.28
N PHE A 148 7.39 -8.56 -7.45
CA PHE A 148 8.25 -8.62 -8.62
C PHE A 148 8.59 -7.21 -9.14
N ASP A 149 7.59 -6.38 -9.38
CA ASP A 149 7.76 -5.03 -9.95
C ASP A 149 8.62 -4.15 -9.03
N LEU A 150 8.36 -4.20 -7.72
CA LEU A 150 9.19 -3.50 -6.75
C LEU A 150 10.63 -4.04 -6.73
N GLY A 151 10.79 -5.36 -6.85
CA GLY A 151 12.10 -6.03 -6.89
C GLY A 151 12.99 -5.56 -8.04
N GLN A 152 12.41 -5.13 -9.18
CA GLN A 152 13.16 -4.59 -10.32
C GLN A 152 13.91 -3.28 -9.98
N LEU A 153 13.53 -2.61 -8.91
CA LEU A 153 14.20 -1.38 -8.45
C LEU A 153 15.40 -1.64 -7.54
N ALA A 154 15.79 -2.89 -7.31
CA ALA A 154 16.90 -3.26 -6.41
C ALA A 154 16.79 -2.52 -5.07
N ILE A 155 15.68 -2.77 -4.36
CA ILE A 155 15.36 -2.14 -3.08
C ILE A 155 16.42 -2.46 -2.03
N SER A 156 16.77 -1.48 -1.21
CA SER A 156 17.78 -1.56 -0.15
C SER A 156 17.24 -1.09 1.20
N GLN A 157 18.00 -1.33 2.24
CA GLN A 157 17.68 -0.88 3.60
C GLN A 157 17.64 0.64 3.78
N THR A 158 18.20 1.42 2.86
CA THR A 158 18.17 2.89 2.90
C THR A 158 16.93 3.46 2.25
N ASP A 159 16.15 2.65 1.50
CA ASP A 159 14.95 3.10 0.83
C ASP A 159 13.74 3.19 1.77
N VAL A 160 12.78 4.04 1.39
CA VAL A 160 11.43 4.10 1.98
C VAL A 160 10.43 3.71 0.92
N VAL A 161 9.55 2.76 1.24
CA VAL A 161 8.48 2.31 0.34
C VAL A 161 7.13 2.69 0.93
N VAL A 162 6.35 3.48 0.20
CA VAL A 162 5.01 3.92 0.57
C VAL A 162 3.99 3.15 -0.26
N GLY A 163 3.22 2.28 0.38
CA GLY A 163 2.07 1.62 -0.22
C GLY A 163 0.83 2.50 -0.13
N ILE A 164 0.27 2.89 -1.29
CA ILE A 164 -0.93 3.72 -1.37
C ILE A 164 -2.12 2.83 -1.76
N ALA A 165 -3.07 2.69 -0.84
CA ALA A 165 -4.29 1.92 -1.07
C ALA A 165 -5.43 2.46 -0.20
N SER A 166 -6.53 2.93 -0.78
CA SER A 166 -7.66 3.49 -0.03
C SER A 166 -8.17 2.49 1.03
N SER A 167 -8.40 1.23 0.65
CA SER A 167 -8.83 0.16 1.55
C SER A 167 -7.73 -0.34 2.50
N GLY A 168 -6.44 -0.13 2.15
CA GLY A 168 -5.31 -0.76 2.82
C GLY A 168 -5.12 -2.26 2.50
N ARG A 169 -5.95 -2.84 1.63
CA ARG A 169 -6.02 -4.29 1.38
C ARG A 169 -5.65 -4.72 -0.04
N THR A 170 -5.26 -3.80 -0.90
CA THR A 170 -4.88 -4.10 -2.29
C THR A 170 -3.75 -5.14 -2.32
N PRO A 171 -3.98 -6.36 -2.85
CA PRO A 171 -2.99 -7.45 -2.80
C PRO A 171 -1.66 -7.07 -3.44
N TYR A 172 -1.67 -6.36 -4.57
CA TYR A 172 -0.47 -5.84 -5.22
C TYR A 172 0.39 -4.99 -4.26
N CYS A 173 -0.22 -4.04 -3.55
CA CYS A 173 0.49 -3.19 -2.57
C CYS A 173 1.03 -4.03 -1.41
N ILE A 174 0.24 -4.97 -0.89
CA ILE A 174 0.65 -5.86 0.21
C ILE A 174 1.88 -6.69 -0.20
N GLY A 175 1.88 -7.26 -1.42
CA GLY A 175 3.00 -8.03 -1.94
C GLY A 175 4.28 -7.18 -2.06
N ALA A 176 4.16 -5.95 -2.57
CA ALA A 176 5.27 -5.02 -2.66
C ALA A 176 5.80 -4.61 -1.28
N ILE A 177 4.94 -4.26 -0.32
CA ILE A 177 5.34 -3.91 1.04
C ILE A 177 6.04 -5.07 1.77
N LYS A 178 5.57 -6.30 1.60
CA LYS A 178 6.25 -7.49 2.13
C LYS A 178 7.66 -7.61 1.53
N LYS A 179 7.78 -7.48 0.20
CA LYS A 179 9.07 -7.50 -0.48
C LYS A 179 10.00 -6.39 0.00
N ALA A 180 9.50 -5.18 0.23
CA ALA A 180 10.28 -4.07 0.77
C ALA A 180 10.85 -4.40 2.16
N ARG A 181 10.02 -4.94 3.06
CA ARG A 181 10.43 -5.38 4.41
C ARG A 181 11.50 -6.47 4.36
N ASP A 182 11.36 -7.44 3.49
CA ASP A 182 12.35 -8.52 3.29
C ASP A 182 13.71 -7.97 2.83
N CYS A 183 13.73 -6.83 2.14
CA CYS A 183 14.93 -6.11 1.74
C CYS A 183 15.45 -5.13 2.82
N GLY A 184 14.79 -5.03 3.97
CA GLY A 184 15.17 -4.13 5.07
C GLY A 184 14.76 -2.67 4.88
N ALA A 185 13.98 -2.34 3.84
CA ALA A 185 13.49 -0.99 3.59
C ALA A 185 12.47 -0.57 4.65
N TYR A 186 12.41 0.73 4.94
CA TYR A 186 11.34 1.27 5.77
C TYR A 186 10.03 1.30 4.98
N THR A 187 8.91 0.94 5.62
CA THR A 187 7.62 0.86 4.93
C THR A 187 6.56 1.71 5.60
N ILE A 188 5.79 2.42 4.79
CA ILE A 188 4.68 3.28 5.20
C ILE A 188 3.42 2.83 4.45
N GLY A 189 2.28 2.75 5.15
CA GLY A 189 0.97 2.59 4.53
C GLY A 189 0.23 3.93 4.51
N LEU A 190 -0.21 4.36 3.31
CA LEU A 190 -1.12 5.50 3.14
C LEU A 190 -2.50 4.94 2.80
N VAL A 191 -3.41 5.00 3.77
CA VAL A 191 -4.72 4.33 3.70
C VAL A 191 -5.83 5.23 4.22
N CYS A 192 -7.08 4.95 3.83
CA CYS A 192 -8.26 5.68 4.28
C CYS A 192 -9.09 4.91 5.34
N ASN A 193 -8.60 3.79 5.83
CA ASN A 193 -9.21 3.01 6.90
C ASN A 193 -8.31 2.97 8.13
N ARG A 194 -8.90 3.05 9.34
CA ARG A 194 -8.15 3.06 10.61
C ARG A 194 -7.65 1.67 11.06
N SER A 195 -8.28 0.61 10.59
CA SER A 195 -7.98 -0.78 10.98
C SER A 195 -7.79 -1.67 9.74
N THR A 196 -6.59 -1.67 9.21
CA THR A 196 -6.21 -2.50 8.04
C THR A 196 -4.99 -3.36 8.35
#